data_e96f644b19af8f246c45466399e2a841
#
_entry.id   e96f644b19af8f246c45466399e2a841
#
_cell.length_a   1.000
_cell.length_b   1.000
_cell.length_c   1.000
_cell.angle_alpha   90.00
_cell.angle_beta   90.00
_cell.angle_gamma   90.00
#
_symmetry.space_group_name_H-M   'P 1'
#
loop_
_entity.id
_entity.type
_entity.pdbx_description
1 polymer ?
#
loop_
_entity_poly.entity_id
_entity_poly.type
_entity_poly.pdbx_seq_one_letter_code
_entity_poly.pdbx_strand_id
1 'polypeptide(L)'
;GLHMYRHSIDETLRLRAHTLTEAEEQILAASSDPLGKFGNTFTALNNADMTFGEMQDEEGNTIELTKARYGQFVYSPNRQVREDAWKGLHTEYEKLGNTLAAHYEGHVKGRVFLARTRGYDSALQAATYASAIPEEVYTNLVKVSREGSEQLQRYLELRRKALGVETLEVWDLYAPLVETTMKDIPWEDAKKIVADALQPLGQEYVDLYWKGFDEGWVDVYETKGKRGGAYSWGTYSSKPYLSMNYEGTLNDVSTLAHEYGHSVHSFLTRNTQPYVYGNYRTFIAEVASMTNEAILFQKMLKEAKTRQEKIFLLQTYLDMFRGSFFRQASFADFEMQAHAQVESGNGLTKESLNALYADVFSAFYGDAVNVDPLNASE
;
A
#
# COMPACT_ATOMS: atom_id res chain seq x y z
N GLY A 1 -26.41 -26.50 16.47
CA GLY A 1 -25.40 -27.54 16.42
C GLY A 1 -24.09 -27.00 15.89
N LEU A 2 -23.00 -27.80 15.88
CA LEU A 2 -21.65 -27.38 15.48
C LEU A 2 -21.49 -27.09 13.98
N HIS A 3 -22.53 -27.28 13.16
CA HIS A 3 -22.47 -27.06 11.72
C HIS A 3 -21.99 -25.66 11.34
N MET A 4 -22.38 -24.65 12.11
CA MET A 4 -21.96 -23.25 11.92
C MET A 4 -20.43 -23.08 12.07
N TYR A 5 -19.79 -23.90 12.88
CA TYR A 5 -18.34 -23.80 13.16
C TYR A 5 -17.49 -24.73 12.28
N ARG A 6 -18.13 -25.45 11.32
CA ARG A 6 -17.43 -26.47 10.50
C ARG A 6 -16.17 -25.89 9.83
N HIS A 7 -16.31 -24.78 9.13
CA HIS A 7 -15.17 -24.16 8.44
C HIS A 7 -14.05 -23.74 9.44
N SER A 8 -14.40 -23.16 10.58
CA SER A 8 -13.42 -22.77 11.62
C SER A 8 -12.71 -24.01 12.21
N ILE A 9 -13.43 -25.11 12.39
CA ILE A 9 -12.86 -26.38 12.84
C ILE A 9 -11.93 -26.94 11.77
N ASP A 10 -12.36 -26.98 10.51
CA ASP A 10 -11.54 -27.47 9.38
C ASP A 10 -10.25 -26.65 9.24
N GLU A 11 -10.31 -25.32 9.39
CA GLU A 11 -9.14 -24.43 9.42
C GLU A 11 -8.20 -24.74 10.60
N THR A 12 -8.75 -24.96 11.79
CA THR A 12 -7.96 -25.32 12.97
C THR A 12 -7.26 -26.67 12.78
N LEU A 13 -7.99 -27.64 12.21
CA LEU A 13 -7.43 -28.98 11.92
C LEU A 13 -6.34 -28.92 10.85
N ARG A 14 -6.49 -28.06 9.84
CA ARG A 14 -5.48 -27.86 8.81
C ARG A 14 -4.17 -27.33 9.41
N LEU A 15 -4.25 -26.36 10.33
CA LEU A 15 -3.07 -25.79 11.01
C LEU A 15 -2.39 -26.77 11.97
N ARG A 16 -3.05 -27.86 12.35
CA ARG A 16 -2.50 -28.87 13.27
C ARG A 16 -1.19 -29.50 12.77
N ALA A 17 -1.01 -29.61 11.45
CA ALA A 17 0.23 -30.14 10.86
C ALA A 17 1.48 -29.30 11.22
N HIS A 18 1.28 -28.03 11.55
CA HIS A 18 2.32 -27.05 11.89
C HIS A 18 2.20 -26.56 13.34
N THR A 19 1.46 -27.28 14.18
CA THR A 19 1.35 -27.02 15.61
C THR A 19 2.28 -27.99 16.35
N LEU A 20 3.15 -27.46 17.19
CA LEU A 20 4.15 -28.21 17.93
C LEU A 20 3.61 -28.73 19.27
N THR A 21 4.46 -29.34 20.08
CA THR A 21 4.10 -29.71 21.43
C THR A 21 3.86 -28.48 22.30
N GLU A 22 3.12 -28.63 23.38
CA GLU A 22 2.80 -27.53 24.30
C GLU A 22 4.06 -26.79 24.79
N ALA A 23 5.12 -27.53 25.15
CA ALA A 23 6.37 -26.93 25.62
C ALA A 23 7.08 -26.12 24.52
N GLU A 24 7.10 -26.63 23.30
CA GLU A 24 7.68 -25.90 22.15
C GLU A 24 6.86 -24.67 21.78
N GLU A 25 5.51 -24.76 21.80
CA GLU A 25 4.64 -23.61 21.58
C GLU A 25 4.81 -22.53 22.66
N GLN A 26 5.03 -22.90 23.92
CA GLN A 26 5.34 -21.95 24.99
C GLN A 26 6.67 -21.22 24.73
N ILE A 27 7.71 -21.92 24.24
CA ILE A 27 8.98 -21.28 23.86
C ILE A 27 8.78 -20.33 22.69
N LEU A 28 8.05 -20.74 21.64
CA LEU A 28 7.75 -19.87 20.49
C LEU A 28 6.90 -18.66 20.89
N ALA A 29 5.93 -18.84 21.77
CA ALA A 29 5.14 -17.73 22.30
C ALA A 29 6.02 -16.73 23.06
N ALA A 30 6.95 -17.22 23.88
CA ALA A 30 7.92 -16.37 24.58
C ALA A 30 8.89 -15.65 23.63
N SER A 31 9.24 -16.26 22.49
CA SER A 31 10.10 -15.64 21.47
C SER A 31 9.39 -14.53 20.65
N SER A 32 8.08 -14.46 20.71
CA SER A 32 7.31 -13.47 19.91
C SER A 32 7.60 -12.03 20.33
N ASP A 33 7.85 -11.75 21.61
CA ASP A 33 8.21 -10.40 22.07
C ASP A 33 9.58 -9.94 21.53
N PRO A 34 10.70 -10.66 21.72
CA PRO A 34 11.98 -10.25 21.15
C PRO A 34 11.96 -10.20 19.60
N LEU A 35 11.29 -11.13 18.92
CA LEU A 35 11.17 -11.10 17.45
C LEU A 35 10.31 -9.94 16.97
N GLY A 36 9.29 -9.55 17.73
CA GLY A 36 8.46 -8.38 17.44
C GLY A 36 9.18 -7.03 17.59
N LYS A 37 10.31 -6.99 18.30
CA LYS A 37 11.08 -5.74 18.51
C LYS A 37 11.66 -5.17 17.21
N PHE A 38 11.90 -6.00 16.19
CA PHE A 38 12.33 -5.49 14.89
C PHE A 38 11.32 -4.47 14.32
N GLY A 39 10.02 -4.78 14.28
CA GLY A 39 9.00 -3.83 13.83
C GLY A 39 8.91 -2.58 14.71
N ASN A 40 8.97 -2.76 16.03
CA ASN A 40 8.90 -1.63 16.97
C ASN A 40 10.10 -0.68 16.84
N THR A 41 11.31 -1.23 16.67
CA THR A 41 12.54 -0.43 16.48
C THR A 41 12.46 0.37 15.19
N PHE A 42 12.02 -0.25 14.08
CA PHE A 42 11.82 0.48 12.84
C PHE A 42 10.79 1.59 13.00
N THR A 43 9.67 1.33 13.66
CA THR A 43 8.63 2.34 13.91
C THR A 43 9.16 3.52 14.72
N ALA A 44 9.95 3.28 15.77
CA ALA A 44 10.56 4.33 16.58
C ALA A 44 11.54 5.16 15.74
N LEU A 45 12.48 4.51 15.07
CA LEU A 45 13.44 5.16 14.19
C LEU A 45 12.73 6.00 13.12
N ASN A 46 11.83 5.38 12.38
CA ASN A 46 11.18 5.95 11.22
C ASN A 46 10.20 7.10 11.53
N ASN A 47 9.52 7.05 12.68
CA ASN A 47 8.47 8.00 13.02
C ASN A 47 8.84 9.01 14.09
N ALA A 48 9.91 8.76 14.87
CA ALA A 48 10.29 9.61 15.98
C ALA A 48 11.72 10.19 15.83
N ASP A 49 12.69 9.39 15.39
CA ASP A 49 14.09 9.79 15.45
C ASP A 49 14.60 10.39 14.13
N MET A 50 14.04 9.98 12.98
CA MET A 50 14.48 10.49 11.68
C MET A 50 13.97 11.89 11.41
N THR A 51 14.87 12.74 10.92
CA THR A 51 14.60 14.07 10.38
C THR A 51 15.18 14.18 8.98
N PHE A 52 14.56 14.97 8.10
CA PHE A 52 14.89 15.01 6.68
C PHE A 52 15.47 16.35 6.22
N GLY A 53 15.86 17.21 7.18
CA GLY A 53 16.48 18.51 6.90
C GLY A 53 15.50 19.53 6.33
N GLU A 54 16.03 20.47 5.56
CA GLU A 54 15.30 21.58 4.98
C GLU A 54 15.42 21.56 3.45
N MET A 55 14.41 22.09 2.76
CA MET A 55 14.40 22.29 1.31
C MET A 55 13.74 23.62 0.95
N GLN A 56 13.77 23.99 -0.31
CA GLN A 56 13.04 25.16 -0.82
C GLN A 56 11.72 24.71 -1.47
N ASP A 57 10.63 25.43 -1.17
CA ASP A 57 9.34 25.26 -1.82
C ASP A 57 9.31 25.95 -3.20
N GLU A 58 8.13 25.96 -3.85
CA GLU A 58 7.93 26.58 -5.16
C GLU A 58 8.14 28.09 -5.15
N GLU A 59 7.95 28.77 -4.02
CA GLU A 59 8.12 30.21 -3.82
C GLU A 59 9.55 30.55 -3.40
N GLY A 60 10.42 29.57 -3.17
CA GLY A 60 11.79 29.74 -2.72
C GLY A 60 11.93 29.96 -1.20
N ASN A 61 10.91 29.65 -0.42
CA ASN A 61 11.00 29.67 1.04
C ASN A 61 11.70 28.42 1.55
N THR A 62 12.57 28.59 2.55
CA THR A 62 13.17 27.44 3.25
C THR A 62 12.15 26.82 4.20
N ILE A 63 11.91 25.53 4.04
CA ILE A 63 10.94 24.76 4.83
C ILE A 63 11.58 23.48 5.34
N GLU A 64 11.12 23.01 6.49
CA GLU A 64 11.49 21.70 7.01
C GLU A 64 10.82 20.60 6.18
N LEU A 65 11.60 19.63 5.68
CA LEU A 65 11.10 18.44 5.01
C LEU A 65 10.64 17.42 6.05
N THR A 66 9.39 17.03 5.96
CA THR A 66 8.80 15.94 6.75
C THR A 66 8.19 14.91 5.82
N LYS A 67 7.87 13.70 6.30
CA LYS A 67 7.19 12.69 5.49
C LYS A 67 5.84 13.15 4.94
N ALA A 68 5.08 13.92 5.71
CA ALA A 68 3.83 14.49 5.26
C ALA A 68 4.06 15.50 4.11
N ARG A 69 5.02 16.42 4.30
CA ARG A 69 5.38 17.39 3.27
C ARG A 69 6.04 16.74 2.04
N TYR A 70 6.83 15.68 2.21
CA TYR A 70 7.34 14.90 1.09
C TYR A 70 6.23 14.46 0.14
N GLY A 71 5.13 13.89 0.69
CA GLY A 71 3.96 13.51 -0.09
C GLY A 71 3.35 14.65 -0.89
N GLN A 72 3.44 15.88 -0.39
CA GLN A 72 2.99 17.09 -1.10
C GLN A 72 3.99 17.52 -2.18
N PHE A 73 5.27 17.64 -1.85
CA PHE A 73 6.28 18.18 -2.76
C PHE A 73 6.69 17.23 -3.88
N VAL A 74 6.61 15.92 -3.68
CA VAL A 74 6.88 14.96 -4.77
C VAL A 74 5.89 15.06 -5.93
N TYR A 75 4.71 15.67 -5.71
CA TYR A 75 3.72 15.97 -6.76
C TYR A 75 3.81 17.42 -7.29
N SER A 76 4.79 18.21 -6.85
CA SER A 76 4.98 19.56 -7.36
C SER A 76 5.10 19.61 -8.89
N PRO A 77 4.51 20.61 -9.58
CA PRO A 77 4.79 20.83 -11.00
C PRO A 77 6.25 21.24 -11.25
N ASN A 78 6.94 21.81 -10.25
CA ASN A 78 8.34 22.20 -10.35
C ASN A 78 9.26 20.96 -10.18
N ARG A 79 10.01 20.64 -11.24
CA ARG A 79 10.90 19.45 -11.24
C ARG A 79 11.98 19.50 -10.15
N GLN A 80 12.55 20.71 -9.90
CA GLN A 80 13.60 20.86 -8.88
C GLN A 80 13.05 20.59 -7.48
N VAL A 81 11.84 21.08 -7.17
CA VAL A 81 11.17 20.83 -5.89
C VAL A 81 10.92 19.33 -5.68
N ARG A 82 10.48 18.61 -6.73
CA ARG A 82 10.32 17.15 -6.66
C ARG A 82 11.65 16.44 -6.39
N GLU A 83 12.71 16.82 -7.11
CA GLU A 83 14.04 16.27 -6.96
C GLU A 83 14.58 16.49 -5.55
N ASP A 84 14.47 17.72 -5.04
CA ASP A 84 14.97 18.10 -3.71
C ASP A 84 14.21 17.35 -2.61
N ALA A 85 12.89 17.24 -2.72
CA ALA A 85 12.07 16.48 -1.79
C ALA A 85 12.47 15.00 -1.80
N TRP A 86 12.60 14.40 -2.99
CA TRP A 86 12.96 12.99 -3.13
C TRP A 86 14.36 12.70 -2.60
N LYS A 87 15.36 13.49 -3.00
CA LYS A 87 16.74 13.35 -2.53
C LYS A 87 16.88 13.61 -1.03
N GLY A 88 16.18 14.62 -0.53
CA GLY A 88 16.16 14.94 0.89
C GLY A 88 15.67 13.76 1.74
N LEU A 89 14.57 13.13 1.34
CA LEU A 89 14.05 11.95 2.04
C LEU A 89 15.02 10.77 1.95
N HIS A 90 15.41 10.35 0.75
CA HIS A 90 16.17 9.12 0.52
C HIS A 90 17.62 9.20 1.04
N THR A 91 18.22 10.39 1.05
CA THR A 91 19.56 10.59 1.62
C THR A 91 19.61 10.25 3.11
N GLU A 92 18.57 10.55 3.86
CA GLU A 92 18.52 10.22 5.29
C GLU A 92 18.38 8.72 5.54
N TYR A 93 17.62 8.01 4.71
CA TYR A 93 17.58 6.54 4.76
C TYR A 93 18.94 5.93 4.36
N GLU A 94 19.57 6.44 3.32
CA GLU A 94 20.88 5.95 2.87
C GLU A 94 21.96 6.07 3.96
N LYS A 95 21.96 7.14 4.75
CA LYS A 95 22.87 7.30 5.90
C LYS A 95 22.72 6.19 6.93
N LEU A 96 21.53 5.61 7.05
CA LEU A 96 21.20 4.54 7.99
C LEU A 96 21.20 3.16 7.32
N GLY A 97 21.58 3.05 6.05
CA GLY A 97 21.45 1.85 5.24
C GLY A 97 22.01 0.57 5.87
N ASN A 98 23.18 0.63 6.54
CA ASN A 98 23.72 -0.52 7.26
C ASN A 98 22.86 -0.94 8.46
N THR A 99 22.33 0.02 9.20
CA THR A 99 21.45 -0.24 10.35
C THR A 99 20.11 -0.84 9.85
N LEU A 100 19.55 -0.28 8.80
CA LEU A 100 18.29 -0.75 8.20
C LEU A 100 18.46 -2.15 7.60
N ALA A 101 19.57 -2.41 6.90
CA ALA A 101 19.88 -3.73 6.35
C ALA A 101 20.01 -4.80 7.44
N ALA A 102 20.77 -4.52 8.51
CA ALA A 102 20.90 -5.43 9.65
C ALA A 102 19.57 -5.66 10.37
N HIS A 103 18.76 -4.61 10.47
CA HIS A 103 17.41 -4.68 11.04
C HIS A 103 16.47 -5.56 10.19
N TYR A 104 16.45 -5.34 8.88
CA TYR A 104 15.65 -6.13 7.94
C TYR A 104 16.10 -7.59 7.90
N GLU A 105 17.42 -7.85 7.87
CA GLU A 105 17.97 -9.19 7.97
C GLU A 105 17.49 -9.93 9.23
N GLY A 106 17.52 -9.23 10.38
CA GLY A 106 17.04 -9.79 11.65
C GLY A 106 15.55 -10.15 11.58
N HIS A 107 14.72 -9.31 10.94
CA HIS A 107 13.31 -9.59 10.72
C HIS A 107 13.10 -10.82 9.83
N VAL A 108 13.78 -10.88 8.67
CA VAL A 108 13.70 -12.01 7.72
C VAL A 108 14.15 -13.32 8.38
N LYS A 109 15.29 -13.29 9.09
CA LYS A 109 15.78 -14.45 9.86
C LYS A 109 14.78 -14.93 10.91
N GLY A 110 14.10 -14.01 11.57
CA GLY A 110 13.02 -14.34 12.51
C GLY A 110 11.84 -15.06 11.83
N ARG A 111 11.44 -14.62 10.65
CA ARG A 111 10.39 -15.29 9.86
C ARG A 111 10.81 -16.68 9.38
N VAL A 112 12.02 -16.80 8.85
CA VAL A 112 12.59 -18.08 8.41
C VAL A 112 12.75 -19.06 9.60
N PHE A 113 13.19 -18.57 10.76
CA PHE A 113 13.26 -19.36 11.99
C PHE A 113 11.88 -19.91 12.38
N LEU A 114 10.85 -19.09 12.42
CA LEU A 114 9.50 -19.53 12.76
C LEU A 114 8.94 -20.52 11.75
N ALA A 115 9.15 -20.30 10.45
CA ALA A 115 8.72 -21.20 9.40
C ALA A 115 9.37 -22.59 9.55
N ARG A 116 10.68 -22.64 9.67
CA ARG A 116 11.45 -23.90 9.84
C ARG A 116 11.08 -24.64 11.12
N THR A 117 10.94 -23.91 12.23
CA THR A 117 10.58 -24.50 13.52
C THR A 117 9.21 -25.16 13.46
N ARG A 118 8.26 -24.62 12.70
CA ARG A 118 6.93 -25.18 12.50
C ARG A 118 6.82 -26.20 11.36
N GLY A 119 7.95 -26.55 10.73
CA GLY A 119 7.99 -27.55 9.66
C GLY A 119 7.40 -27.09 8.34
N TYR A 120 7.47 -25.79 8.05
CA TYR A 120 7.18 -25.28 6.72
C TYR A 120 8.42 -25.36 5.82
N ASP A 121 8.23 -25.57 4.54
CA ASP A 121 9.32 -25.65 3.55
C ASP A 121 9.95 -24.26 3.30
N SER A 122 9.16 -23.20 3.43
CA SER A 122 9.61 -21.81 3.22
C SER A 122 8.85 -20.80 4.11
N ALA A 123 9.40 -19.61 4.28
CA ALA A 123 8.71 -18.50 4.92
C ALA A 123 7.49 -18.06 4.10
N LEU A 124 7.56 -18.15 2.77
CA LEU A 124 6.42 -17.90 1.88
C LEU A 124 5.29 -18.89 2.14
N GLN A 125 5.60 -20.18 2.20
CA GLN A 125 4.61 -21.20 2.56
C GLN A 125 3.98 -20.90 3.92
N ALA A 126 4.78 -20.60 4.94
CA ALA A 126 4.24 -20.26 6.26
C ALA A 126 3.29 -19.06 6.23
N ALA A 127 3.62 -18.04 5.43
CA ALA A 127 2.79 -16.83 5.30
C ALA A 127 1.47 -17.08 4.56
N THR A 128 1.50 -17.84 3.46
CA THR A 128 0.32 -18.10 2.63
C THR A 128 -0.57 -19.21 3.20
N TYR A 129 0.03 -20.21 3.86
CA TYR A 129 -0.68 -21.35 4.45
C TYR A 129 -1.72 -20.91 5.49
N ALA A 130 -1.40 -19.95 6.33
CA ALA A 130 -2.34 -19.43 7.33
C ALA A 130 -3.66 -18.91 6.73
N SER A 131 -3.62 -18.45 5.49
CA SER A 131 -4.79 -17.95 4.74
C SER A 131 -5.36 -18.98 3.75
N ALA A 132 -4.83 -20.22 3.73
CA ALA A 132 -5.17 -21.27 2.78
C ALA A 132 -4.95 -20.85 1.31
N ILE A 133 -3.91 -20.06 1.06
CA ILE A 133 -3.53 -19.60 -0.28
C ILE A 133 -2.38 -20.48 -0.77
N PRO A 134 -2.49 -21.17 -1.91
CA PRO A 134 -1.36 -21.87 -2.52
C PRO A 134 -0.22 -20.91 -2.85
N GLU A 135 1.03 -21.32 -2.64
CA GLU A 135 2.20 -20.49 -2.95
C GLU A 135 2.25 -20.08 -4.43
N GLU A 136 1.72 -20.93 -5.30
CA GLU A 136 1.63 -20.66 -6.74
C GLU A 136 0.79 -19.42 -7.07
N VAL A 137 -0.15 -19.05 -6.22
CA VAL A 137 -0.91 -17.80 -6.41
C VAL A 137 0.00 -16.60 -6.28
N TYR A 138 0.88 -16.61 -5.27
CA TYR A 138 1.83 -15.53 -5.02
C TYR A 138 2.93 -15.49 -6.11
N THR A 139 3.56 -16.61 -6.36
CA THR A 139 4.66 -16.70 -7.35
C THR A 139 4.17 -16.43 -8.78
N ASN A 140 2.95 -16.87 -9.12
CA ASN A 140 2.35 -16.56 -10.42
C ASN A 140 1.99 -15.08 -10.53
N LEU A 141 1.51 -14.43 -9.45
CA LEU A 141 1.25 -12.98 -9.45
C LEU A 141 2.54 -12.21 -9.77
N VAL A 142 3.64 -12.50 -9.09
CA VAL A 142 4.95 -11.89 -9.36
C VAL A 142 5.37 -12.11 -10.82
N LYS A 143 5.27 -13.36 -11.29
CA LYS A 143 5.62 -13.72 -12.67
C LYS A 143 4.80 -12.92 -13.70
N VAL A 144 3.47 -12.95 -13.59
CA VAL A 144 2.57 -12.26 -14.53
C VAL A 144 2.78 -10.75 -14.48
N SER A 145 3.06 -10.20 -13.29
CA SER A 145 3.36 -8.78 -13.14
C SER A 145 4.65 -8.38 -13.84
N ARG A 146 5.71 -9.22 -13.77
CA ARG A 146 6.95 -9.02 -14.54
C ARG A 146 6.70 -9.12 -16.04
N GLU A 147 5.99 -10.13 -16.49
CA GLU A 147 5.65 -10.31 -17.92
C GLU A 147 4.81 -9.14 -18.45
N GLY A 148 3.93 -8.59 -17.61
CA GLY A 148 3.08 -7.44 -17.94
C GLY A 148 3.77 -6.08 -17.82
N SER A 149 5.00 -6.00 -17.35
CA SER A 149 5.72 -4.75 -17.09
C SER A 149 5.95 -3.89 -18.35
N GLU A 150 5.94 -4.48 -19.54
CA GLU A 150 5.99 -3.74 -20.80
C GLU A 150 4.90 -2.65 -20.89
N GLN A 151 3.71 -2.91 -20.35
CA GLN A 151 2.62 -1.93 -20.34
C GLN A 151 2.93 -0.75 -19.42
N LEU A 152 3.55 -1.01 -18.27
CA LEU A 152 4.06 0.04 -17.39
C LEU A 152 5.14 0.86 -18.11
N GLN A 153 6.12 0.21 -18.72
CA GLN A 153 7.22 0.88 -19.44
C GLN A 153 6.70 1.76 -20.58
N ARG A 154 5.69 1.30 -21.33
CA ARG A 154 5.01 2.12 -22.35
C ARG A 154 4.36 3.35 -21.77
N TYR A 155 3.73 3.24 -20.61
CA TYR A 155 3.16 4.39 -19.90
C TYR A 155 4.25 5.37 -19.44
N LEU A 156 5.35 4.87 -18.91
CA LEU A 156 6.48 5.69 -18.47
C LEU A 156 7.14 6.43 -19.65
N GLU A 157 7.30 5.79 -20.78
CA GLU A 157 7.79 6.44 -22.01
C GLU A 157 6.81 7.52 -22.51
N LEU A 158 5.51 7.32 -22.36
CA LEU A 158 4.49 8.37 -22.61
C LEU A 158 4.68 9.54 -21.66
N ARG A 159 4.88 9.29 -20.36
CA ARG A 159 5.16 10.34 -19.36
C ARG A 159 6.41 11.14 -19.74
N ARG A 160 7.51 10.47 -20.06
CA ARG A 160 8.77 11.08 -20.48
C ARG A 160 8.54 12.08 -21.62
N LYS A 161 7.81 11.66 -22.65
CA LYS A 161 7.46 12.51 -23.81
C LYS A 161 6.55 13.68 -23.43
N ALA A 162 5.54 13.44 -22.59
CA ALA A 162 4.60 14.46 -22.16
C ALA A 162 5.27 15.53 -21.29
N LEU A 163 6.20 15.14 -20.43
CA LEU A 163 7.00 16.06 -19.60
C LEU A 163 8.09 16.77 -20.38
N GLY A 164 8.42 16.31 -21.61
CA GLY A 164 9.47 16.91 -22.44
C GLY A 164 10.88 16.74 -21.89
N VAL A 165 11.10 15.69 -21.09
CA VAL A 165 12.42 15.40 -20.50
C VAL A 165 13.18 14.37 -21.35
N GLU A 166 14.51 14.51 -21.38
CA GLU A 166 15.37 13.56 -22.08
C GLU A 166 15.36 12.19 -21.38
N THR A 167 15.46 12.22 -20.05
CA THR A 167 15.46 11.05 -19.18
C THR A 167 14.40 11.23 -18.10
N LEU A 168 13.60 10.19 -17.88
CA LEU A 168 12.63 10.16 -16.79
C LEU A 168 13.34 9.68 -15.51
N GLU A 169 13.33 10.51 -14.50
CA GLU A 169 13.89 10.19 -13.18
C GLU A 169 12.80 9.66 -12.25
N VAL A 170 13.21 9.03 -11.14
CA VAL A 170 12.24 8.46 -10.18
C VAL A 170 11.29 9.53 -9.61
N TRP A 171 11.75 10.73 -9.36
CA TRP A 171 10.90 11.86 -8.91
C TRP A 171 9.97 12.40 -10.01
N ASP A 172 10.19 12.08 -11.28
CA ASP A 172 9.29 12.42 -12.38
C ASP A 172 8.08 11.48 -12.47
N LEU A 173 8.11 10.34 -11.76
CA LEU A 173 6.99 9.38 -11.70
C LEU A 173 5.73 9.99 -11.06
N TYR A 174 5.87 11.05 -10.29
CA TYR A 174 4.80 11.74 -9.60
C TYR A 174 4.40 13.06 -10.25
N ALA A 175 5.15 13.51 -11.25
CA ALA A 175 4.90 14.79 -11.92
C ALA A 175 3.50 14.83 -12.55
N PRO A 176 2.71 15.92 -12.36
CA PRO A 176 1.47 16.09 -13.10
C PRO A 176 1.75 16.30 -14.58
N LEU A 177 1.04 15.59 -15.46
CA LEU A 177 1.16 15.75 -16.93
C LEU A 177 0.34 16.93 -17.46
N VAL A 178 -0.67 17.34 -16.71
CA VAL A 178 -1.54 18.47 -17.00
C VAL A 178 -1.93 19.16 -15.70
N GLU A 179 -2.21 20.45 -15.77
CA GLU A 179 -2.81 21.16 -14.63
C GLU A 179 -4.19 20.58 -14.34
N THR A 180 -4.45 20.34 -13.06
CA THR A 180 -5.76 19.86 -12.61
C THR A 180 -6.71 21.01 -12.32
N THR A 181 -7.95 20.87 -12.76
CA THR A 181 -9.08 21.70 -12.33
C THR A 181 -9.89 21.03 -11.22
N MET A 182 -9.54 19.79 -10.86
CA MET A 182 -10.23 18.98 -9.84
C MET A 182 -9.53 19.13 -8.49
N LYS A 183 -9.63 20.33 -7.95
CA LYS A 183 -9.14 20.72 -6.62
C LYS A 183 -10.19 21.57 -5.93
N ASP A 184 -10.04 21.76 -4.64
CA ASP A 184 -10.99 22.51 -3.80
C ASP A 184 -12.42 21.93 -3.87
N ILE A 185 -12.55 20.59 -3.94
CA ILE A 185 -13.83 19.88 -3.98
C ILE A 185 -14.42 19.92 -2.56
N PRO A 186 -15.57 20.58 -2.35
CA PRO A 186 -16.21 20.59 -1.04
C PRO A 186 -16.60 19.20 -0.59
N TRP A 187 -16.49 18.92 0.71
CA TRP A 187 -16.85 17.63 1.28
C TRP A 187 -18.23 17.13 0.89
N GLU A 188 -19.22 18.03 0.92
CA GLU A 188 -20.61 17.70 0.55
C GLU A 188 -20.76 17.30 -0.93
N ASP A 189 -19.91 17.84 -1.80
CA ASP A 189 -19.91 17.47 -3.22
C ASP A 189 -19.14 16.16 -3.44
N ALA A 190 -18.03 15.93 -2.71
CA ALA A 190 -17.32 14.65 -2.72
C ALA A 190 -18.24 13.47 -2.37
N LYS A 191 -19.07 13.62 -1.34
CA LYS A 191 -20.07 12.60 -0.94
C LYS A 191 -21.03 12.29 -2.11
N LYS A 192 -21.53 13.30 -2.80
CA LYS A 192 -22.45 13.12 -3.94
C LYS A 192 -21.75 12.49 -5.14
N ILE A 193 -20.52 12.93 -5.47
CA ILE A 193 -19.74 12.37 -6.57
C ILE A 193 -19.54 10.86 -6.37
N VAL A 194 -19.17 10.45 -5.15
CA VAL A 194 -18.99 9.03 -4.84
C VAL A 194 -20.33 8.28 -4.85
N ALA A 195 -21.38 8.80 -4.22
CA ALA A 195 -22.71 8.17 -4.22
C ALA A 195 -23.24 7.95 -5.63
N ASP A 196 -23.11 8.96 -6.50
CA ASP A 196 -23.53 8.88 -7.90
C ASP A 196 -22.70 7.87 -8.69
N ALA A 197 -21.41 7.74 -8.38
CA ALA A 197 -20.55 6.76 -9.01
C ALA A 197 -20.96 5.32 -8.63
N LEU A 198 -21.35 5.11 -7.39
CA LEU A 198 -21.68 3.78 -6.84
C LEU A 198 -23.08 3.26 -7.22
N GLN A 199 -23.91 4.05 -7.94
CA GLN A 199 -25.23 3.63 -8.40
C GLN A 199 -25.26 2.25 -9.11
N PRO A 200 -24.27 1.86 -9.93
CA PRO A 200 -24.24 0.55 -10.56
C PRO A 200 -24.20 -0.64 -9.57
N LEU A 201 -23.80 -0.43 -8.31
CA LEU A 201 -23.81 -1.45 -7.27
C LEU A 201 -25.21 -1.69 -6.67
N GLY A 202 -26.20 -0.87 -7.07
CA GLY A 202 -27.58 -0.97 -6.64
C GLY A 202 -27.96 -0.03 -5.48
N GLN A 203 -29.25 0.23 -5.35
CA GLN A 203 -29.78 1.19 -4.38
C GLN A 203 -29.44 0.79 -2.93
N GLU A 204 -29.48 -0.49 -2.60
CA GLU A 204 -29.16 -0.99 -1.25
C GLU A 204 -27.71 -0.62 -0.85
N TYR A 205 -26.75 -0.69 -1.78
CA TYR A 205 -25.38 -0.27 -1.52
C TYR A 205 -25.27 1.24 -1.28
N VAL A 206 -25.97 2.03 -2.09
CA VAL A 206 -25.99 3.50 -1.97
C VAL A 206 -26.68 3.94 -0.69
N ASP A 207 -27.74 3.25 -0.27
CA ASP A 207 -28.42 3.50 1.01
C ASP A 207 -27.48 3.22 2.20
N LEU A 208 -26.68 2.17 2.14
CA LEU A 208 -25.65 1.88 3.15
C LEU A 208 -24.55 2.94 3.16
N TYR A 209 -24.17 3.46 1.99
CA TYR A 209 -23.21 4.55 1.88
C TYR A 209 -23.72 5.80 2.62
N TRP A 210 -24.95 6.24 2.37
CA TRP A 210 -25.54 7.39 3.05
C TRP A 210 -25.78 7.16 4.54
N LYS A 211 -26.23 5.97 4.90
CA LYS A 211 -26.40 5.56 6.30
C LYS A 211 -25.13 5.76 7.12
N GLY A 212 -23.94 5.50 6.52
CA GLY A 212 -22.67 5.69 7.21
C GLY A 212 -22.43 7.16 7.62
N PHE A 213 -22.84 8.12 6.81
CA PHE A 213 -22.75 9.54 7.18
C PHE A 213 -23.77 9.91 8.28
N ASP A 214 -25.02 9.44 8.15
CA ASP A 214 -26.07 9.70 9.12
C ASP A 214 -25.72 9.14 10.52
N GLU A 215 -25.06 7.99 10.55
CA GLU A 215 -24.61 7.34 11.78
C GLU A 215 -23.22 7.80 12.27
N GLY A 216 -22.57 8.73 11.55
CA GLY A 216 -21.28 9.28 11.91
C GLY A 216 -20.15 8.24 11.89
N TRP A 217 -20.00 7.50 10.78
CA TRP A 217 -18.89 6.56 10.61
C TRP A 217 -17.57 7.28 10.31
N VAL A 218 -17.62 8.52 9.76
CA VAL A 218 -16.47 9.20 9.17
C VAL A 218 -15.96 10.32 10.06
N ASP A 219 -14.69 10.28 10.40
CA ASP A 219 -13.90 11.39 10.92
C ASP A 219 -13.12 12.02 9.78
N VAL A 220 -13.51 13.21 9.36
CA VAL A 220 -13.21 13.77 8.03
C VAL A 220 -11.88 14.49 7.97
N TYR A 221 -11.67 15.47 8.88
CA TYR A 221 -10.60 16.45 8.75
C TYR A 221 -9.38 16.14 9.60
N GLU A 222 -8.23 16.67 9.20
CA GLU A 222 -7.03 16.66 10.01
C GLU A 222 -7.25 17.40 11.33
N THR A 223 -6.71 16.82 12.41
CA THR A 223 -6.65 17.45 13.72
C THR A 223 -5.32 17.16 14.39
N LYS A 224 -4.90 18.02 15.32
CA LYS A 224 -3.64 17.83 16.03
C LYS A 224 -3.60 16.48 16.74
N GLY A 225 -2.61 15.67 16.41
CA GLY A 225 -2.41 14.32 16.97
C GLY A 225 -3.17 13.20 16.25
N LYS A 226 -3.95 13.51 15.23
CA LYS A 226 -4.56 12.52 14.35
C LYS A 226 -3.48 11.91 13.44
N ARG A 227 -3.55 10.59 13.25
CA ARG A 227 -2.64 9.87 12.35
C ARG A 227 -2.90 10.26 10.90
N GLY A 228 -1.84 10.47 10.13
CA GLY A 228 -1.92 10.72 8.68
C GLY A 228 -2.43 9.50 7.89
N GLY A 229 -2.82 9.75 6.65
CA GLY A 229 -3.45 8.76 5.79
C GLY A 229 -4.95 8.58 6.07
N ALA A 230 -5.53 7.50 5.53
CA ALA A 230 -6.91 7.11 5.76
C ALA A 230 -6.98 5.62 6.11
N TYR A 231 -8.04 5.21 6.78
CA TYR A 231 -8.31 3.81 7.06
C TYR A 231 -9.77 3.59 7.48
N SER A 232 -10.29 2.40 7.22
CA SER A 232 -11.55 1.91 7.78
C SER A 232 -11.27 0.78 8.76
N TRP A 233 -11.86 0.87 9.95
CA TRP A 233 -11.72 -0.14 11.00
C TRP A 233 -13.01 -0.29 11.81
N GLY A 234 -13.08 -1.35 12.62
CA GLY A 234 -14.19 -1.58 13.52
C GLY A 234 -14.14 -2.97 14.13
N THR A 235 -15.04 -3.24 15.08
CA THR A 235 -15.21 -4.55 15.71
C THR A 235 -16.53 -5.20 15.26
N TYR A 236 -16.71 -6.48 15.57
CA TYR A 236 -17.91 -7.23 15.18
C TYR A 236 -19.21 -6.55 15.66
N SER A 237 -19.20 -5.99 16.86
CA SER A 237 -20.37 -5.37 17.48
C SER A 237 -20.42 -3.84 17.33
N SER A 238 -19.47 -3.26 16.56
CA SER A 238 -19.46 -1.81 16.32
C SER A 238 -19.87 -1.49 14.88
N LYS A 239 -20.27 -0.24 14.64
CA LYS A 239 -20.27 0.33 13.30
C LYS A 239 -18.84 0.40 12.76
N PRO A 240 -18.64 0.52 11.44
CA PRO A 240 -17.35 0.92 10.87
C PRO A 240 -16.95 2.31 11.37
N TYR A 241 -15.64 2.53 11.49
CA TYR A 241 -15.02 3.83 11.74
C TYR A 241 -14.05 4.10 10.61
N LEU A 242 -14.28 5.18 9.90
CA LEU A 242 -13.48 5.62 8.77
C LEU A 242 -12.77 6.92 9.18
N SER A 243 -11.44 6.92 9.15
CA SER A 243 -10.62 8.10 9.40
C SER A 243 -10.07 8.61 8.07
N MET A 244 -10.19 9.92 7.85
CA MET A 244 -9.64 10.63 6.70
C MET A 244 -8.88 11.89 7.16
N ASN A 245 -8.09 12.46 6.27
CA ASN A 245 -7.53 13.79 6.37
C ASN A 245 -7.86 14.52 5.07
N TYR A 246 -9.12 14.93 4.93
CA TYR A 246 -9.71 15.45 3.70
C TYR A 246 -9.25 16.88 3.43
N GLU A 247 -8.66 17.13 2.27
CA GLU A 247 -8.14 18.44 1.80
C GLU A 247 -8.85 18.95 0.53
N GLY A 248 -9.80 18.20 -0.03
CA GLY A 248 -10.57 18.60 -1.21
C GLY A 248 -9.93 18.26 -2.55
N THR A 249 -8.99 17.34 -2.59
CA THR A 249 -8.37 16.86 -3.83
C THR A 249 -9.16 15.71 -4.46
N LEU A 250 -8.91 15.43 -5.75
CA LEU A 250 -9.46 14.23 -6.38
C LEU A 250 -8.96 12.94 -5.67
N ASN A 251 -7.74 12.96 -5.19
CA ASN A 251 -7.20 11.84 -4.42
C ASN A 251 -8.02 11.57 -3.16
N ASP A 252 -8.48 12.61 -2.47
CA ASP A 252 -9.32 12.46 -1.29
C ASP A 252 -10.71 11.92 -1.64
N VAL A 253 -11.26 12.30 -2.79
CA VAL A 253 -12.53 11.73 -3.29
C VAL A 253 -12.36 10.24 -3.62
N SER A 254 -11.24 9.86 -4.23
CA SER A 254 -10.90 8.46 -4.49
C SER A 254 -10.69 7.68 -3.18
N THR A 255 -9.98 8.28 -2.23
CA THR A 255 -9.78 7.71 -0.88
C THR A 255 -11.11 7.51 -0.16
N LEU A 256 -12.05 8.46 -0.25
CA LEU A 256 -13.39 8.30 0.29
C LEU A 256 -14.10 7.08 -0.31
N ALA A 257 -14.05 6.91 -1.62
CA ALA A 257 -14.65 5.76 -2.30
C ALA A 257 -13.99 4.45 -1.84
N HIS A 258 -12.66 4.43 -1.72
CA HIS A 258 -11.85 3.31 -1.26
C HIS A 258 -12.25 2.88 0.16
N GLU A 259 -12.16 3.79 1.11
CA GLU A 259 -12.44 3.49 2.53
C GLU A 259 -13.90 3.11 2.78
N TYR A 260 -14.83 3.67 2.00
CA TYR A 260 -16.21 3.19 2.03
C TYR A 260 -16.38 1.78 1.48
N GLY A 261 -15.56 1.37 0.52
CA GLY A 261 -15.50 -0.01 0.07
C GLY A 261 -15.21 -0.96 1.22
N HIS A 262 -14.18 -0.66 2.03
CA HIS A 262 -13.87 -1.41 3.25
C HIS A 262 -14.99 -1.34 4.29
N SER A 263 -15.55 -0.15 4.51
CA SER A 263 -16.60 0.06 5.51
C SER A 263 -17.85 -0.75 5.20
N VAL A 264 -18.34 -0.70 3.96
CA VAL A 264 -19.53 -1.47 3.53
C VAL A 264 -19.23 -2.98 3.53
N HIS A 265 -18.05 -3.40 3.04
CA HIS A 265 -17.65 -4.81 3.09
C HIS A 265 -17.64 -5.35 4.52
N SER A 266 -17.02 -4.61 5.45
CA SER A 266 -16.98 -4.99 6.87
C SER A 266 -18.36 -4.99 7.51
N PHE A 267 -19.20 -3.98 7.19
CA PHE A 267 -20.56 -3.91 7.68
C PHE A 267 -21.41 -5.10 7.21
N LEU A 268 -21.38 -5.42 5.94
CA LEU A 268 -22.12 -6.56 5.38
C LEU A 268 -21.60 -7.89 5.94
N THR A 269 -20.28 -8.07 6.03
CA THR A 269 -19.69 -9.27 6.63
C THR A 269 -20.19 -9.48 8.06
N ARG A 270 -20.14 -8.46 8.90
CA ARG A 270 -20.51 -8.57 10.32
C ARG A 270 -22.02 -8.74 10.54
N ASN A 271 -22.84 -8.25 9.62
CA ASN A 271 -24.30 -8.38 9.71
C ASN A 271 -24.83 -9.68 9.10
N THR A 272 -24.07 -10.36 8.26
CA THR A 272 -24.50 -11.59 7.58
C THR A 272 -23.80 -12.85 8.10
N GLN A 273 -22.60 -12.70 8.67
CA GLN A 273 -21.79 -13.80 9.17
C GLN A 273 -21.84 -13.88 10.71
N PRO A 274 -21.77 -15.07 11.31
CA PRO A 274 -21.61 -15.20 12.75
C PRO A 274 -20.24 -14.67 13.16
N TYR A 275 -20.09 -14.36 14.45
CA TYR A 275 -18.87 -13.76 15.04
C TYR A 275 -17.58 -14.45 14.59
N VAL A 276 -17.56 -15.77 14.53
CA VAL A 276 -16.39 -16.57 14.12
C VAL A 276 -15.91 -16.27 12.69
N TYR A 277 -16.79 -15.72 11.84
CA TYR A 277 -16.52 -15.32 10.45
C TYR A 277 -16.72 -13.82 10.22
N GLY A 278 -16.74 -13.03 11.27
CA GLY A 278 -16.95 -11.59 11.22
C GLY A 278 -15.78 -10.78 10.63
N ASN A 279 -14.65 -11.44 10.32
CA ASN A 279 -13.51 -10.86 9.63
C ASN A 279 -13.22 -11.65 8.35
N TYR A 280 -12.74 -10.96 7.34
CA TYR A 280 -12.29 -11.55 6.08
C TYR A 280 -10.77 -11.55 5.98
N ARG A 281 -10.24 -12.39 5.08
CA ARG A 281 -8.79 -12.49 4.83
C ARG A 281 -8.28 -11.26 4.09
N THR A 282 -7.04 -10.84 4.39
CA THR A 282 -6.36 -9.73 3.73
C THR A 282 -6.37 -9.87 2.20
N PHE A 283 -6.28 -11.09 1.67
CA PHE A 283 -6.29 -11.38 0.24
C PHE A 283 -7.50 -10.80 -0.52
N ILE A 284 -8.66 -10.67 0.13
CA ILE A 284 -9.88 -10.13 -0.49
C ILE A 284 -10.23 -8.73 0.02
N ALA A 285 -9.42 -8.16 0.92
CA ALA A 285 -9.73 -6.89 1.56
C ALA A 285 -9.90 -5.75 0.55
N GLU A 286 -9.00 -5.68 -0.44
CA GLU A 286 -8.97 -4.60 -1.43
C GLU A 286 -9.95 -4.80 -2.61
N VAL A 287 -10.64 -5.93 -2.69
CA VAL A 287 -11.61 -6.18 -3.78
C VAL A 287 -12.73 -5.14 -3.75
N ALA A 288 -13.29 -4.86 -2.58
CA ALA A 288 -14.38 -3.89 -2.45
C ALA A 288 -13.88 -2.44 -2.63
N SER A 289 -12.77 -2.08 -1.98
CA SER A 289 -12.19 -0.74 -2.02
C SER A 289 -11.78 -0.32 -3.43
N MET A 290 -10.98 -1.16 -4.10
CA MET A 290 -10.50 -0.87 -5.46
C MET A 290 -11.62 -0.97 -6.51
N THR A 291 -12.66 -1.77 -6.28
CA THR A 291 -13.85 -1.77 -7.14
C THR A 291 -14.58 -0.45 -7.09
N ASN A 292 -14.76 0.13 -5.90
CA ASN A 292 -15.36 1.46 -5.74
C ASN A 292 -14.55 2.53 -6.49
N GLU A 293 -13.22 2.53 -6.34
CA GLU A 293 -12.34 3.45 -7.06
C GLU A 293 -12.47 3.28 -8.58
N ALA A 294 -12.43 2.04 -9.08
CA ALA A 294 -12.54 1.76 -10.50
C ALA A 294 -13.88 2.26 -11.09
N ILE A 295 -14.99 2.07 -10.38
CA ILE A 295 -16.31 2.56 -10.78
C ILE A 295 -16.33 4.09 -10.77
N LEU A 296 -15.76 4.72 -9.74
CA LEU A 296 -15.64 6.18 -9.63
C LEU A 296 -14.88 6.76 -10.83
N PHE A 297 -13.69 6.24 -11.11
CA PHE A 297 -12.88 6.74 -12.24
C PHE A 297 -13.54 6.51 -13.60
N GLN A 298 -14.18 5.36 -13.82
CA GLN A 298 -14.91 5.08 -15.07
C GLN A 298 -16.06 6.07 -15.27
N LYS A 299 -16.82 6.39 -14.23
CA LYS A 299 -17.88 7.39 -14.28
C LYS A 299 -17.32 8.78 -14.59
N MET A 300 -16.31 9.21 -13.83
CA MET A 300 -15.70 10.53 -14.03
C MET A 300 -15.11 10.67 -15.44
N LEU A 301 -14.45 9.64 -15.95
CA LEU A 301 -13.89 9.64 -17.30
C LEU A 301 -14.98 9.74 -18.39
N LYS A 302 -16.12 9.07 -18.17
CA LYS A 302 -17.29 9.15 -19.08
C LYS A 302 -17.92 10.56 -19.09
N GLU A 303 -17.91 11.23 -17.94
CA GLU A 303 -18.53 12.55 -17.75
C GLU A 303 -17.57 13.71 -18.03
N ALA A 304 -16.29 13.46 -18.19
CA ALA A 304 -15.26 14.46 -18.46
C ALA A 304 -15.57 15.24 -19.76
N LYS A 305 -15.63 16.56 -19.65
CA LYS A 305 -16.07 17.47 -20.72
C LYS A 305 -14.92 17.93 -21.60
N THR A 306 -13.73 18.06 -21.04
CA THR A 306 -12.56 18.59 -21.75
C THR A 306 -11.51 17.50 -21.96
N ARG A 307 -10.64 17.73 -22.96
CA ARG A 307 -9.49 16.85 -23.19
C ARG A 307 -8.53 16.85 -21.98
N GLN A 308 -8.37 17.98 -21.34
CA GLN A 308 -7.48 18.13 -20.17
C GLN A 308 -7.99 17.32 -18.99
N GLU A 309 -9.29 17.39 -18.67
CA GLU A 309 -9.91 16.53 -17.64
C GLU A 309 -9.71 15.04 -17.94
N LYS A 310 -9.90 14.64 -19.21
CA LYS A 310 -9.70 13.22 -19.60
C LYS A 310 -8.25 12.79 -19.42
N ILE A 311 -7.28 13.63 -19.80
CA ILE A 311 -5.86 13.33 -19.61
C ILE A 311 -5.54 13.20 -18.12
N PHE A 312 -6.02 14.12 -17.29
CA PHE A 312 -5.82 14.11 -15.85
C PHE A 312 -6.38 12.84 -15.20
N LEU A 313 -7.62 12.47 -15.51
CA LEU A 313 -8.26 11.26 -15.00
C LEU A 313 -7.56 9.99 -15.47
N LEU A 314 -7.16 9.92 -16.75
CA LEU A 314 -6.40 8.77 -17.27
C LEU A 314 -5.03 8.64 -16.61
N GLN A 315 -4.32 9.76 -16.42
CA GLN A 315 -3.06 9.77 -15.69
C GLN A 315 -3.26 9.23 -14.26
N THR A 316 -4.22 9.77 -13.52
CA THR A 316 -4.50 9.37 -12.13
C THR A 316 -4.83 7.88 -12.06
N TYR A 317 -5.64 7.38 -12.98
CA TYR A 317 -5.99 5.95 -13.02
C TYR A 317 -4.80 5.04 -13.37
N LEU A 318 -3.95 5.46 -14.32
CA LEU A 318 -2.72 4.71 -14.65
C LEU A 318 -1.68 4.78 -13.53
N ASP A 319 -1.56 5.92 -12.84
CA ASP A 319 -0.70 6.05 -11.66
C ASP A 319 -1.19 5.18 -10.49
N MET A 320 -2.51 4.99 -10.34
CA MET A 320 -3.07 4.02 -9.39
C MET A 320 -2.62 2.60 -9.73
N PHE A 321 -2.68 2.16 -10.99
CA PHE A 321 -2.15 0.86 -11.40
C PHE A 321 -0.65 0.73 -11.16
N ARG A 322 0.12 1.77 -11.46
CA ARG A 322 1.57 1.80 -11.17
C ARG A 322 1.81 1.60 -9.68
N GLY A 323 1.10 2.33 -8.81
CA GLY A 323 1.29 2.32 -7.37
C GLY A 323 0.72 1.07 -6.67
N SER A 324 -0.52 0.70 -7.03
CA SER A 324 -1.25 -0.36 -6.31
C SER A 324 -1.02 -1.76 -6.89
N PHE A 325 -0.58 -1.89 -8.13
CA PHE A 325 -0.31 -3.19 -8.74
C PHE A 325 1.18 -3.43 -8.98
N PHE A 326 1.81 -2.69 -9.89
CA PHE A 326 3.20 -2.95 -10.26
C PHE A 326 4.20 -2.72 -9.12
N ARG A 327 4.05 -1.62 -8.39
CA ARG A 327 4.92 -1.32 -7.25
C ARG A 327 4.75 -2.35 -6.12
N GLN A 328 3.52 -2.75 -5.81
CA GLN A 328 3.27 -3.77 -4.80
C GLN A 328 3.80 -5.15 -5.24
N ALA A 329 3.66 -5.51 -6.52
CA ALA A 329 4.23 -6.72 -7.06
C ALA A 329 5.77 -6.71 -7.04
N SER A 330 6.41 -5.56 -7.27
CA SER A 330 7.87 -5.44 -7.13
C SER A 330 8.34 -5.61 -5.69
N PHE A 331 7.60 -5.09 -4.71
CA PHE A 331 7.91 -5.33 -3.30
C PHE A 331 7.73 -6.80 -2.91
N ALA A 332 6.65 -7.43 -3.39
CA ALA A 332 6.44 -8.86 -3.18
C ALA A 332 7.57 -9.71 -3.76
N ASP A 333 8.06 -9.36 -4.94
CA ASP A 333 9.19 -10.01 -5.59
C ASP A 333 10.50 -9.82 -4.80
N PHE A 334 10.78 -8.60 -4.37
CA PHE A 334 11.93 -8.29 -3.51
C PHE A 334 11.89 -9.09 -2.20
N GLU A 335 10.76 -9.08 -1.50
CA GLU A 335 10.60 -9.82 -0.25
C GLU A 335 10.78 -11.32 -0.44
N MET A 336 10.19 -11.89 -1.49
CA MET A 336 10.34 -13.32 -1.82
C MET A 336 11.80 -13.70 -2.04
N GLN A 337 12.54 -12.90 -2.80
CA GLN A 337 13.95 -13.16 -3.09
C GLN A 337 14.85 -12.94 -1.87
N ALA A 338 14.58 -11.92 -1.06
CA ALA A 338 15.33 -11.67 0.19
C ALA A 338 15.16 -12.84 1.19
N HIS A 339 13.93 -13.36 1.33
CA HIS A 339 13.68 -14.55 2.16
C HIS A 339 14.40 -15.78 1.61
N ALA A 340 14.33 -16.02 0.30
CA ALA A 340 15.02 -17.14 -0.35
C ALA A 340 16.54 -17.09 -0.17
N GLN A 341 17.17 -15.90 -0.17
CA GLN A 341 18.60 -15.76 0.15
C GLN A 341 18.92 -16.24 1.56
N VAL A 342 18.14 -15.82 2.56
CA VAL A 342 18.33 -16.26 3.94
C VAL A 342 18.05 -17.76 4.09
N GLU A 343 17.06 -18.28 3.42
CA GLU A 343 16.72 -19.71 3.43
C GLU A 343 17.83 -20.58 2.85
N SER A 344 18.54 -20.08 1.84
CA SER A 344 19.72 -20.75 1.26
C SER A 344 20.99 -20.60 2.10
N GLY A 345 20.93 -19.90 3.25
CA GLY A 345 22.06 -19.71 4.17
C GLY A 345 22.90 -18.47 3.90
N ASN A 346 22.49 -17.60 2.99
CA ASN A 346 23.16 -16.32 2.71
C ASN A 346 22.68 -15.25 3.69
N GLY A 347 23.61 -14.33 4.07
CA GLY A 347 23.26 -13.13 4.81
C GLY A 347 22.72 -12.03 3.90
N LEU A 348 21.99 -11.09 4.50
CA LEU A 348 21.56 -9.87 3.83
C LEU A 348 22.43 -8.70 4.32
N THR A 349 23.09 -8.01 3.38
CA THR A 349 23.84 -6.78 3.66
C THR A 349 23.20 -5.61 2.92
N LYS A 350 23.58 -4.39 3.27
CA LYS A 350 23.16 -3.19 2.52
C LYS A 350 23.41 -3.36 1.02
N GLU A 351 24.61 -3.81 0.65
CA GLU A 351 25.01 -3.97 -0.75
C GLU A 351 24.17 -5.03 -1.46
N SER A 352 23.92 -6.18 -0.81
CA SER A 352 23.12 -7.26 -1.41
C SER A 352 21.64 -6.87 -1.55
N LEU A 353 21.08 -6.14 -0.58
CA LEU A 353 19.71 -5.63 -0.64
C LEU A 353 19.57 -4.55 -1.70
N ASN A 354 20.50 -3.59 -1.77
CA ASN A 354 20.49 -2.56 -2.78
C ASN A 354 20.61 -3.15 -4.21
N ALA A 355 21.48 -4.13 -4.39
CA ALA A 355 21.62 -4.83 -5.68
C ALA A 355 20.32 -5.58 -6.03
N LEU A 356 19.74 -6.31 -5.08
CA LEU A 356 18.48 -7.02 -5.29
C LEU A 356 17.35 -6.06 -5.66
N TYR A 357 17.24 -4.93 -4.94
CA TYR A 357 16.21 -3.93 -5.23
C TYR A 357 16.40 -3.32 -6.62
N ALA A 358 17.62 -2.97 -7.00
CA ALA A 358 17.93 -2.45 -8.33
C ALA A 358 17.56 -3.44 -9.42
N ASP A 359 17.86 -4.73 -9.26
CA ASP A 359 17.50 -5.79 -10.20
C ASP A 359 15.97 -5.94 -10.33
N VAL A 360 15.26 -5.95 -9.20
CA VAL A 360 13.78 -6.01 -9.19
C VAL A 360 13.19 -4.76 -9.82
N PHE A 361 13.67 -3.58 -9.45
CA PHE A 361 13.18 -2.31 -10.01
C PHE A 361 13.37 -2.31 -11.54
N SER A 362 14.56 -2.67 -12.02
CA SER A 362 14.86 -2.75 -13.46
C SER A 362 13.97 -3.75 -14.18
N ALA A 363 13.62 -4.87 -13.55
CA ALA A 363 12.72 -5.86 -14.14
C ALA A 363 11.30 -5.32 -14.40
N PHE A 364 10.81 -4.38 -13.57
CA PHE A 364 9.50 -3.77 -13.72
C PHE A 364 9.53 -2.48 -14.55
N TYR A 365 10.49 -1.60 -14.30
CA TYR A 365 10.53 -0.27 -14.89
C TYR A 365 11.38 -0.21 -16.18
N GLY A 366 12.25 -1.21 -16.41
CA GLY A 366 13.14 -1.29 -17.59
C GLY A 366 14.04 -0.07 -17.67
N ASP A 367 14.44 0.28 -18.90
CA ASP A 367 15.24 1.47 -19.21
C ASP A 367 14.40 2.76 -19.31
N ALA A 368 13.10 2.66 -19.01
CA ALA A 368 12.19 3.80 -19.10
C ALA A 368 12.43 4.86 -18.00
N VAL A 369 13.03 4.46 -16.89
CA VAL A 369 13.36 5.33 -15.75
C VAL A 369 14.84 5.19 -15.42
N ASN A 370 15.52 6.33 -15.26
CA ASN A 370 16.88 6.32 -14.74
C ASN A 370 16.85 5.98 -13.23
N VAL A 371 17.65 5.01 -12.84
CA VAL A 371 17.72 4.56 -11.45
C VAL A 371 18.84 5.34 -10.75
N ASP A 372 18.45 6.32 -9.94
CA ASP A 372 19.40 7.00 -9.04
C ASP A 372 19.90 5.97 -8.00
N PRO A 373 21.19 5.96 -7.63
CA PRO A 373 21.70 5.07 -6.58
C PRO A 373 20.94 5.15 -5.26
N LEU A 374 20.38 6.32 -4.92
CA LEU A 374 19.53 6.50 -3.73
C LEU A 374 18.20 5.75 -3.82
N ASN A 375 17.73 5.37 -5.03
CA ASN A 375 16.50 4.61 -5.18
C ASN A 375 16.57 3.25 -4.48
N ALA A 376 17.76 2.68 -4.35
CA ALA A 376 17.97 1.43 -3.64
C ALA A 376 17.86 1.56 -2.10
N SER A 377 17.69 2.78 -1.58
CA SER A 377 17.44 3.04 -0.15
C SER A 377 15.95 3.21 0.19
N GLU A 378 15.06 2.99 -0.78
CA GLU A 378 13.59 3.10 -0.62
C GLU A 378 12.95 2.06 0.34
#